data_64029e76787eff3c3a0604c7235fd3f4
#
_entry.id   64029e76787eff3c3a0604c7235fd3f4
#
_cell.length_a   1.000
_cell.length_b   1.000
_cell.length_c   1.000
_cell.angle_alpha   90.00
_cell.angle_beta   90.00
_cell.angle_gamma   90.00
#
_symmetry.space_group_name_H-M   'P 1'
#
loop_
_entity.id
_entity.type
_entity.pdbx_description
1 polymer ?
#
loop_
_entity_poly.entity_id
_entity_poly.type
_entity_poly.pdbx_seq_one_letter_code
_entity_poly.pdbx_strand_id
1 'polypeptide(L)'
;MTENALLAVAGYSTSGTGRGRGIELLALRSDGQGLAVERRAAVDLPDPSFVLWSEDGALLHAVLETEPTRVVTLRVDEDGARAEVVADLALDGAGGCHLAHGSDGRSLVIAQYGSGSVATVGLDEEGLPTAQIDLDDHHELIDGIAETAPHPHQVVALPGTEALAVPDLGLDRVLLYRQGAGGMIDIAGEISLSRGNGPRHLVADHESEQIHIACELSGMVATAVRAHETSPRSVPAVMPQAPRRWAVRSMMPASGSESAAALSHIELVADESALLVANRGPDTLSLLSLDAMRPQRVAEVEVGAHPRHFTQWGDLVLVAAQEGDRIDVLRRRGEKLSRVGKPIPAPSVACLAVRPVA
;
A
#
# COMPACT_ATOMS: atom_id res chain seq x y z
N MET A 1 -14.28 -12.67 22.74
CA MET A 1 -13.60 -11.55 23.44
C MET A 1 -13.96 -10.29 22.71
N THR A 2 -14.10 -9.15 23.38
CA THR A 2 -14.33 -7.86 22.73
C THR A 2 -13.00 -7.29 22.31
N GLU A 3 -12.83 -7.00 21.03
CA GLU A 3 -11.62 -6.39 20.50
C GLU A 3 -11.89 -4.91 20.20
N ASN A 4 -10.93 -4.05 20.50
CA ASN A 4 -11.00 -2.61 20.24
C ASN A 4 -9.82 -2.22 19.35
N ALA A 5 -10.05 -1.26 18.45
CA ALA A 5 -9.00 -0.65 17.63
C ALA A 5 -9.32 0.81 17.33
N LEU A 6 -8.32 1.58 16.96
CA LEU A 6 -8.47 2.90 16.35
C LEU A 6 -8.14 2.79 14.86
N LEU A 7 -9.06 3.25 14.02
CA LEU A 7 -8.92 3.27 12.57
C LEU A 7 -8.72 4.71 12.10
N ALA A 8 -7.65 4.97 11.38
CA ALA A 8 -7.48 6.18 10.59
C ALA A 8 -8.10 5.99 9.21
N VAL A 9 -8.89 6.97 8.78
CA VAL A 9 -9.60 7.02 7.50
C VAL A 9 -9.15 8.27 6.77
N ALA A 10 -8.43 8.12 5.67
CA ALA A 10 -8.06 9.22 4.78
C ALA A 10 -9.03 9.30 3.60
N GLY A 11 -9.38 10.50 3.18
CA GLY A 11 -10.30 10.70 2.07
C GLY A 11 -10.03 11.99 1.30
N TYR A 12 -10.20 11.95 -0.01
CA TYR A 12 -10.06 13.11 -0.89
C TYR A 12 -11.09 14.20 -0.53
N SER A 13 -10.62 15.43 -0.44
CA SER A 13 -11.42 16.57 0.05
C SER A 13 -11.55 17.70 -0.96
N THR A 14 -10.54 17.93 -1.80
CA THR A 14 -10.47 19.09 -2.72
C THR A 14 -10.31 18.70 -4.18
N SER A 15 -9.63 17.59 -4.51
CA SER A 15 -9.39 17.17 -5.88
C SER A 15 -10.63 16.55 -6.52
N GLY A 16 -10.89 16.90 -7.78
CA GLY A 16 -11.97 16.34 -8.57
C GLY A 16 -13.33 16.47 -7.89
N THR A 17 -13.93 15.34 -7.50
CA THR A 17 -15.21 15.25 -6.79
C THR A 17 -15.04 14.91 -5.31
N GLY A 18 -13.87 15.17 -4.74
CA GLY A 18 -13.55 14.90 -3.34
C GLY A 18 -14.57 15.51 -2.37
N ARG A 19 -15.12 14.69 -1.49
CA ARG A 19 -16.15 15.04 -0.49
C ARG A 19 -15.74 14.67 0.92
N GLY A 20 -14.54 14.11 1.08
CA GLY A 20 -13.96 13.77 2.37
C GLY A 20 -13.61 15.00 3.19
N ARG A 21 -13.30 14.80 4.46
CA ARG A 21 -12.86 15.86 5.39
C ARG A 21 -11.36 15.85 5.65
N GLY A 22 -10.60 15.09 4.86
CA GLY A 22 -9.20 14.87 5.15
C GLY A 22 -9.02 13.57 5.93
N ILE A 23 -8.65 13.62 7.21
CA ILE A 23 -8.45 12.43 8.05
C ILE A 23 -9.52 12.38 9.15
N GLU A 24 -10.18 11.23 9.29
CA GLU A 24 -11.07 10.93 10.40
C GLU A 24 -10.52 9.77 11.24
N LEU A 25 -10.70 9.82 12.55
CA LEU A 25 -10.38 8.74 13.48
C LEU A 25 -11.65 8.07 13.97
N LEU A 26 -11.73 6.75 13.83
CA LEU A 26 -12.87 5.93 14.24
C LEU A 26 -12.44 4.91 15.30
N ALA A 27 -13.10 4.91 16.46
CA ALA A 27 -12.97 3.81 17.39
C ALA A 27 -13.84 2.64 16.95
N LEU A 28 -13.24 1.48 16.80
CA LEU A 28 -13.86 0.23 16.42
C LEU A 28 -13.98 -0.67 17.65
N ARG A 29 -15.13 -1.35 17.80
CA ARG A 29 -15.35 -2.39 18.80
C ARG A 29 -16.05 -3.58 18.17
N SER A 30 -15.41 -4.74 18.18
CA SER A 30 -15.99 -6.00 17.72
C SER A 30 -16.25 -6.93 18.90
N ASP A 31 -17.44 -7.53 18.93
CA ASP A 31 -17.83 -8.59 19.90
C ASP A 31 -17.84 -9.99 19.25
N GLY A 32 -17.33 -10.09 18.02
CA GLY A 32 -17.33 -11.33 17.23
C GLY A 32 -18.65 -11.59 16.49
N GLN A 33 -19.72 -10.84 16.76
CA GLN A 33 -21.01 -10.91 16.04
C GLN A 33 -21.19 -9.67 15.16
N GLY A 34 -20.85 -8.50 15.67
CA GLY A 34 -21.02 -7.21 15.00
C GLY A 34 -19.83 -6.30 15.16
N LEU A 35 -19.92 -5.13 14.54
CA LEU A 35 -18.96 -4.04 14.64
C LEU A 35 -19.71 -2.76 15.08
N ALA A 36 -19.32 -2.21 16.22
CA ALA A 36 -19.71 -0.86 16.64
C ALA A 36 -18.60 0.12 16.24
N VAL A 37 -19.01 1.30 15.77
CA VAL A 37 -18.11 2.35 15.29
C VAL A 37 -18.49 3.66 15.92
N GLU A 38 -17.50 4.38 16.46
CA GLU A 38 -17.66 5.71 17.04
C GLU A 38 -16.65 6.67 16.39
N ARG A 39 -17.13 7.83 15.89
CA ARG A 39 -16.23 8.89 15.38
C ARG A 39 -15.58 9.60 16.55
N ARG A 40 -14.26 9.73 16.53
CA ARG A 40 -13.45 10.34 17.59
C ARG A 40 -12.99 11.74 17.24
N ALA A 41 -12.23 11.88 16.19
CA ALA A 41 -11.67 13.14 15.73
C ALA A 41 -11.72 13.25 14.21
N ALA A 42 -11.59 14.48 13.71
CA ALA A 42 -11.38 14.76 12.30
C ALA A 42 -10.41 15.93 12.15
N VAL A 43 -9.53 15.86 11.16
CA VAL A 43 -8.56 16.90 10.80
C VAL A 43 -8.73 17.21 9.32
N ASP A 44 -9.14 18.44 9.03
CA ASP A 44 -9.34 18.89 7.65
C ASP A 44 -7.97 19.09 6.98
N LEU A 45 -7.69 18.28 5.98
CA LEU A 45 -6.46 18.29 5.16
C LEU A 45 -6.81 18.16 3.69
N PRO A 46 -6.05 18.78 2.77
CA PRO A 46 -6.27 18.63 1.35
C PRO A 46 -5.78 17.26 0.89
N ASP A 47 -6.69 16.44 0.37
CA ASP A 47 -6.44 15.20 -0.39
C ASP A 47 -5.42 14.24 0.22
N PRO A 48 -5.56 13.80 1.50
CA PRO A 48 -4.73 12.73 2.02
C PRO A 48 -5.06 11.43 1.28
N SER A 49 -4.09 10.95 0.51
CA SER A 49 -4.23 9.75 -0.33
C SER A 49 -3.81 8.47 0.38
N PHE A 50 -2.88 8.59 1.33
CA PHE A 50 -2.41 7.46 2.14
C PHE A 50 -2.03 7.90 3.56
N VAL A 51 -2.18 6.98 4.53
CA VAL A 51 -1.82 7.20 5.94
C VAL A 51 -1.07 6.00 6.51
N LEU A 52 -0.14 6.28 7.42
CA LEU A 52 0.74 5.30 8.04
C LEU A 52 0.93 5.66 9.53
N TRP A 53 0.66 4.72 10.43
CA TRP A 53 0.98 4.87 11.83
C TRP A 53 2.47 4.67 12.10
N SER A 54 3.03 5.41 13.08
CA SER A 54 4.29 5.03 13.73
C SER A 54 4.14 3.68 14.43
N GLU A 55 5.24 2.98 14.66
CA GLU A 55 5.21 1.64 15.28
C GLU A 55 4.55 1.63 16.66
N ASP A 56 4.75 2.68 17.45
CA ASP A 56 4.12 2.88 18.77
C ASP A 56 2.69 3.41 18.68
N GLY A 57 2.21 3.73 17.50
CA GLY A 57 0.88 4.28 17.25
C GLY A 57 0.66 5.71 17.78
N ALA A 58 1.68 6.44 18.20
CA ALA A 58 1.56 7.80 18.72
C ALA A 58 1.44 8.85 17.61
N LEU A 59 2.05 8.58 16.45
CA LEU A 59 2.03 9.45 15.28
C LEU A 59 1.29 8.80 14.12
N LEU A 60 0.58 9.63 13.36
CA LEU A 60 -0.02 9.25 12.10
C LEU A 60 0.56 10.13 10.99
N HIS A 61 1.36 9.55 10.11
CA HIS A 61 1.89 10.22 8.94
C HIS A 61 0.89 10.12 7.79
N ALA A 62 0.72 11.19 7.05
CA ALA A 62 -0.14 11.26 5.88
C ALA A 62 0.63 11.86 4.71
N VAL A 63 0.48 11.29 3.51
CA VAL A 63 0.87 11.93 2.27
C VAL A 63 -0.35 12.57 1.64
N LEU A 64 -0.19 13.84 1.24
CA LEU A 64 -1.23 14.59 0.54
C LEU A 64 -0.92 14.58 -0.96
N GLU A 65 -1.93 14.19 -1.75
CA GLU A 65 -1.84 14.12 -3.22
C GLU A 65 -2.01 15.51 -3.84
N THR A 66 -1.05 16.38 -3.55
CA THR A 66 -1.03 17.80 -3.94
C THR A 66 0.18 18.13 -4.79
N GLU A 67 0.26 19.35 -5.30
CA GLU A 67 1.42 19.95 -5.95
C GLU A 67 1.82 21.24 -5.24
N PRO A 68 2.98 21.27 -4.55
CA PRO A 68 3.88 20.15 -4.30
C PRO A 68 3.24 19.05 -3.43
N THR A 69 3.81 17.84 -3.45
CA THR A 69 3.49 16.78 -2.48
C THR A 69 3.79 17.26 -1.07
N ARG A 70 2.97 16.87 -0.10
CA ARG A 70 3.20 17.20 1.31
C ARG A 70 3.14 15.94 2.16
N VAL A 71 3.98 15.91 3.19
CA VAL A 71 3.92 14.93 4.27
C VAL A 71 3.49 15.65 5.53
N VAL A 72 2.34 15.26 6.08
CA VAL A 72 1.78 15.82 7.31
C VAL A 72 1.80 14.76 8.40
N THR A 73 2.21 15.12 9.61
CA THR A 73 2.21 14.22 10.76
C THR A 73 1.25 14.73 11.83
N LEU A 74 0.37 13.84 12.27
CA LEU A 74 -0.54 14.09 13.37
C LEU A 74 -0.04 13.37 14.63
N ARG A 75 -0.09 14.05 15.77
CA ARG A 75 0.01 13.39 17.09
C ARG A 75 -1.39 13.04 17.55
N VAL A 76 -1.58 11.77 17.91
CA VAL A 76 -2.90 11.22 18.26
C VAL A 76 -2.84 10.68 19.68
N ASP A 77 -3.79 11.10 20.52
CA ASP A 77 -3.90 10.59 21.89
C ASP A 77 -4.34 9.12 21.94
N GLU A 78 -4.31 8.54 23.13
CA GLU A 78 -4.52 7.09 23.33
C GLU A 78 -5.91 6.63 22.84
N ASP A 79 -6.97 7.41 23.10
CA ASP A 79 -8.33 7.06 22.73
C ASP A 79 -8.80 7.63 21.37
N GLY A 80 -7.92 8.37 20.68
CA GLY A 80 -8.18 8.99 19.38
C GLY A 80 -9.13 10.19 19.43
N ALA A 81 -9.41 10.74 20.61
CA ALA A 81 -10.31 11.88 20.75
C ALA A 81 -9.65 13.20 20.31
N ARG A 82 -8.33 13.24 20.29
CA ARG A 82 -7.54 14.39 19.86
C ARG A 82 -6.49 13.99 18.85
N ALA A 83 -6.43 14.73 17.75
CA ALA A 83 -5.41 14.61 16.72
C ALA A 83 -4.96 16.02 16.32
N GLU A 84 -3.67 16.29 16.42
CA GLU A 84 -3.08 17.59 16.13
C GLU A 84 -1.98 17.48 15.10
N VAL A 85 -1.97 18.37 14.12
CA VAL A 85 -0.86 18.50 13.18
C VAL A 85 0.38 18.99 13.94
N VAL A 86 1.43 18.19 13.95
CA VAL A 86 2.71 18.49 14.62
C VAL A 86 3.86 18.71 13.65
N ALA A 87 3.70 18.26 12.39
CA ALA A 87 4.64 18.56 11.31
C ALA A 87 3.91 18.63 9.97
N ASP A 88 4.42 19.46 9.06
CA ASP A 88 3.88 19.68 7.72
C ASP A 88 5.02 20.10 6.79
N LEU A 89 5.46 19.18 5.94
CA LEU A 89 6.63 19.31 5.07
C LEU A 89 6.21 19.21 3.60
N ALA A 90 6.53 20.24 2.82
CA ALA A 90 6.42 20.19 1.37
C ALA A 90 7.66 19.52 0.76
N LEU A 91 7.45 18.68 -0.26
CA LEU A 91 8.49 17.95 -0.96
C LEU A 91 8.64 18.47 -2.39
N ASP A 92 9.83 18.29 -2.96
CA ASP A 92 10.00 18.41 -4.40
C ASP A 92 9.24 17.25 -5.08
N GLY A 93 8.44 17.58 -6.10
CA GLY A 93 7.57 16.65 -6.81
C GLY A 93 6.09 16.85 -6.52
N ALA A 94 5.25 16.01 -7.11
CA ALA A 94 3.79 16.17 -7.12
C ALA A 94 3.04 14.84 -7.05
N GLY A 95 1.81 14.88 -6.53
CA GLY A 95 0.90 13.75 -6.55
C GLY A 95 1.40 12.57 -5.70
N GLY A 96 1.87 12.83 -4.49
CA GLY A 96 2.24 11.78 -3.55
C GLY A 96 1.07 10.88 -3.23
N CYS A 97 1.20 9.55 -3.47
CA CYS A 97 0.08 8.61 -3.37
C CYS A 97 0.30 7.47 -2.36
N HIS A 98 1.53 7.30 -1.87
CA HIS A 98 1.87 6.28 -0.87
C HIS A 98 3.09 6.70 -0.05
N LEU A 99 3.15 6.27 1.21
CA LEU A 99 4.34 6.39 2.04
C LEU A 99 4.56 5.12 2.87
N ALA A 100 5.81 4.84 3.18
CA ALA A 100 6.23 3.74 4.05
C ALA A 100 7.39 4.19 4.95
N HIS A 101 7.59 3.48 6.06
CA HIS A 101 8.85 3.62 6.82
C HIS A 101 10.00 3.08 5.96
N GLY A 102 11.11 3.80 5.96
CA GLY A 102 12.35 3.32 5.38
C GLY A 102 12.92 2.12 6.15
N SER A 103 13.74 1.32 5.50
CA SER A 103 14.38 0.15 6.11
C SER A 103 15.36 0.51 7.23
N ASP A 104 15.77 1.78 7.31
CA ASP A 104 16.63 2.34 8.35
C ASP A 104 15.89 2.69 9.66
N GLY A 105 14.55 2.63 9.65
CA GLY A 105 13.69 3.02 10.78
C GLY A 105 13.74 4.51 11.16
N ARG A 106 14.38 5.35 10.32
CA ARG A 106 14.62 6.78 10.56
C ARG A 106 14.21 7.67 9.41
N SER A 107 13.49 7.13 8.46
CA SER A 107 13.00 7.85 7.31
C SER A 107 11.60 7.41 6.90
N LEU A 108 10.93 8.25 6.13
CA LEU A 108 9.76 7.91 5.33
C LEU A 108 10.17 7.92 3.85
N VAL A 109 9.67 6.96 3.09
CA VAL A 109 9.85 6.90 1.64
C VAL A 109 8.50 7.07 0.96
N ILE A 110 8.41 7.99 0.02
CA ILE A 110 7.17 8.48 -0.57
C ILE A 110 7.18 8.20 -2.08
N ALA A 111 6.15 7.50 -2.57
CA ALA A 111 5.89 7.37 -4.00
C ALA A 111 5.09 8.57 -4.48
N GLN A 112 5.58 9.29 -5.49
CA GLN A 112 4.98 10.48 -6.08
C GLN A 112 4.51 10.15 -7.51
N TYR A 113 3.26 9.74 -7.63
CA TYR A 113 2.63 9.33 -8.89
C TYR A 113 2.67 10.46 -9.94
N GLY A 114 2.37 11.69 -9.52
CA GLY A 114 2.24 12.82 -10.43
C GLY A 114 3.55 13.26 -11.06
N SER A 115 4.64 13.27 -10.31
CA SER A 115 5.97 13.62 -10.78
C SER A 115 6.82 12.43 -11.25
N GLY A 116 6.36 11.20 -11.09
CA GLY A 116 7.13 10.02 -11.48
C GLY A 116 8.40 9.82 -10.68
N SER A 117 8.38 10.14 -9.39
CA SER A 117 9.58 10.13 -8.54
C SER A 117 9.33 9.44 -7.20
N VAL A 118 10.42 9.08 -6.51
CA VAL A 118 10.41 8.55 -5.16
C VAL A 118 11.26 9.47 -4.28
N ALA A 119 10.64 10.02 -3.22
CA ALA A 119 11.32 10.90 -2.28
C ALA A 119 11.59 10.17 -0.96
N THR A 120 12.70 10.51 -0.30
CA THR A 120 12.99 10.08 1.06
C THR A 120 13.02 11.29 1.99
N VAL A 121 12.39 11.16 3.15
CA VAL A 121 12.28 12.20 4.18
C VAL A 121 12.87 11.70 5.48
N GLY A 122 13.81 12.44 6.07
CA GLY A 122 14.40 12.12 7.35
C GLY A 122 13.43 12.32 8.51
N LEU A 123 13.52 11.48 9.53
CA LEU A 123 12.82 11.61 10.81
C LEU A 123 13.79 11.98 11.92
N ASP A 124 13.36 12.83 12.84
CA ASP A 124 14.09 13.12 14.09
C ASP A 124 13.90 12.01 15.14
N GLU A 125 14.43 12.22 16.33
CA GLU A 125 14.34 11.26 17.45
C GLU A 125 12.91 11.07 17.96
N GLU A 126 12.02 12.04 17.69
CA GLU A 126 10.59 11.97 18.04
C GLU A 126 9.73 11.36 16.90
N GLY A 127 10.34 10.99 15.77
CA GLY A 127 9.66 10.45 14.58
C GLY A 127 9.00 11.52 13.71
N LEU A 128 9.37 12.81 13.86
CA LEU A 128 8.80 13.89 13.06
C LEU A 128 9.61 14.12 11.77
N PRO A 129 8.95 14.35 10.63
CA PRO A 129 9.61 14.70 9.37
C PRO A 129 10.44 15.98 9.51
N THR A 130 11.70 15.94 9.06
CA THR A 130 12.64 17.05 9.15
C THR A 130 12.90 17.72 7.80
N ALA A 131 13.35 16.96 6.82
CA ALA A 131 13.66 17.43 5.47
C ALA A 131 13.59 16.29 4.47
N GLN A 132 13.35 16.64 3.20
CA GLN A 132 13.64 15.73 2.09
C GLN A 132 15.15 15.55 1.98
N ILE A 133 15.61 14.30 1.99
CA ILE A 133 17.02 13.94 1.96
C ILE A 133 17.45 13.32 0.64
N ASP A 134 16.49 12.79 -0.13
CA ASP A 134 16.75 12.19 -1.43
C ASP A 134 15.53 12.28 -2.34
N LEU A 135 15.76 12.26 -3.66
CA LEU A 135 14.73 12.23 -4.70
C LEU A 135 15.27 11.45 -5.90
N ASP A 136 14.67 10.30 -6.20
CA ASP A 136 14.95 9.51 -7.39
C ASP A 136 13.90 9.79 -8.47
N ASP A 137 14.33 10.28 -9.64
CA ASP A 137 13.46 10.62 -10.77
C ASP A 137 13.43 9.46 -11.78
N HIS A 138 12.31 8.75 -11.84
CA HIS A 138 12.14 7.62 -12.76
C HIS A 138 12.13 8.01 -14.25
N HIS A 139 12.01 9.30 -14.58
CA HIS A 139 12.16 9.74 -15.97
C HIS A 139 13.56 9.48 -16.51
N GLU A 140 14.58 9.41 -15.65
CA GLU A 140 15.95 9.05 -16.04
C GLU A 140 16.08 7.58 -16.49
N LEU A 141 15.09 6.73 -16.16
CA LEU A 141 15.05 5.31 -16.55
C LEU A 141 14.38 5.07 -17.91
N ILE A 142 13.90 6.13 -18.58
CA ILE A 142 13.22 6.01 -19.86
C ILE A 142 14.25 5.93 -20.99
N ASP A 143 14.44 4.76 -21.58
CA ASP A 143 15.33 4.49 -22.70
C ASP A 143 14.81 5.04 -24.06
N GLY A 144 14.16 6.19 -24.10
CA GLY A 144 13.70 6.84 -25.34
C GLY A 144 12.60 6.10 -26.11
N ILE A 145 12.14 4.95 -25.63
CA ILE A 145 11.12 4.09 -26.26
C ILE A 145 9.84 4.00 -25.42
N ALA A 146 9.88 4.48 -24.18
CA ALA A 146 8.71 4.46 -23.30
C ALA A 146 7.63 5.43 -23.80
N GLU A 147 6.46 4.91 -24.17
CA GLU A 147 5.30 5.72 -24.57
C GLU A 147 4.52 6.25 -23.37
N THR A 148 4.89 5.85 -22.14
CA THR A 148 4.19 6.16 -20.89
C THR A 148 5.14 6.84 -19.91
N ALA A 149 4.65 7.85 -19.21
CA ALA A 149 5.38 8.47 -18.11
C ALA A 149 5.51 7.52 -16.92
N PRO A 150 6.57 7.62 -16.09
CA PRO A 150 6.68 6.86 -14.85
C PRO A 150 5.61 7.29 -13.86
N HIS A 151 5.10 6.32 -13.11
CA HIS A 151 4.07 6.50 -12.10
C HIS A 151 4.30 5.53 -10.92
N PRO A 152 5.31 5.77 -10.05
CA PRO A 152 5.50 4.97 -8.84
C PRO A 152 4.26 5.09 -7.96
N HIS A 153 3.73 3.94 -7.50
CA HIS A 153 2.43 3.94 -6.84
C HIS A 153 2.43 3.41 -5.40
N GLN A 154 3.48 2.72 -5.01
CA GLN A 154 3.63 2.19 -3.65
C GLN A 154 5.12 2.09 -3.28
N VAL A 155 5.40 2.09 -2.00
CA VAL A 155 6.70 1.71 -1.44
C VAL A 155 6.45 0.61 -0.41
N VAL A 156 7.18 -0.49 -0.50
CA VAL A 156 7.10 -1.61 0.46
C VAL A 156 8.50 -1.98 0.92
N ALA A 157 8.74 -1.93 2.23
CA ALA A 157 9.94 -2.52 2.82
C ALA A 157 9.83 -4.05 2.73
N LEU A 158 10.82 -4.70 2.12
CA LEU A 158 10.83 -6.16 1.99
C LEU A 158 11.24 -6.81 3.31
N PRO A 159 10.40 -7.68 3.90
CA PRO A 159 10.65 -8.30 5.21
C PRO A 159 12.03 -8.97 5.29
N GLY A 160 12.71 -8.79 6.42
CA GLY A 160 14.02 -9.41 6.68
C GLY A 160 15.16 -8.92 5.78
N THR A 161 14.99 -7.81 5.06
CA THR A 161 15.99 -7.22 4.16
C THR A 161 16.11 -5.71 4.37
N GLU A 162 17.14 -5.09 3.79
CA GLU A 162 17.29 -3.62 3.73
C GLU A 162 16.74 -3.05 2.39
N ALA A 163 15.97 -3.86 1.65
CA ALA A 163 15.47 -3.46 0.34
C ALA A 163 14.04 -2.90 0.43
N LEU A 164 13.76 -1.95 -0.46
CA LEU A 164 12.44 -1.44 -0.72
C LEU A 164 12.00 -1.86 -2.12
N ALA A 165 10.73 -2.18 -2.30
CA ALA A 165 10.14 -2.48 -3.60
C ALA A 165 9.13 -1.37 -3.97
N VAL A 166 9.28 -0.83 -5.17
CA VAL A 166 8.46 0.27 -5.69
C VAL A 166 7.86 -0.15 -7.03
N PRO A 167 6.59 -0.52 -7.10
CA PRO A 167 5.92 -0.73 -8.36
C PRO A 167 5.72 0.60 -9.09
N ASP A 168 6.18 0.67 -10.32
CA ASP A 168 5.95 1.78 -11.23
C ASP A 168 4.96 1.37 -12.31
N LEU A 169 3.76 1.93 -12.24
CA LEU A 169 2.63 1.60 -13.11
C LEU A 169 2.93 1.96 -14.57
N GLY A 170 3.59 3.09 -14.79
CA GLY A 170 3.87 3.58 -16.14
C GLY A 170 5.02 2.84 -16.81
N LEU A 171 6.00 2.37 -16.04
CA LEU A 171 7.17 1.66 -16.58
C LEU A 171 6.98 0.15 -16.69
N ASP A 172 5.86 -0.41 -16.23
CA ASP A 172 5.64 -1.87 -16.16
C ASP A 172 6.75 -2.61 -15.38
N ARG A 173 7.26 -2.00 -14.31
CA ARG A 173 8.36 -2.53 -13.50
C ARG A 173 8.07 -2.41 -12.01
N VAL A 174 8.68 -3.29 -11.22
CA VAL A 174 8.89 -3.06 -9.79
C VAL A 174 10.37 -2.78 -9.60
N LEU A 175 10.71 -1.56 -9.20
CA LEU A 175 12.08 -1.18 -8.89
C LEU A 175 12.42 -1.65 -7.48
N LEU A 176 13.62 -2.19 -7.31
CA LEU A 176 14.14 -2.67 -6.04
C LEU A 176 15.25 -1.72 -5.61
N TYR A 177 15.04 -1.04 -4.49
CA TYR A 177 16.00 -0.11 -3.94
C TYR A 177 16.77 -0.74 -2.79
N ARG A 178 17.98 -0.31 -2.62
CA ARG A 178 18.74 -0.43 -1.36
C ARG A 178 18.73 0.93 -0.69
N GLN A 179 18.40 0.94 0.58
CA GLN A 179 18.54 2.15 1.37
C GLN A 179 19.90 2.15 2.07
N GLY A 180 20.68 3.20 1.83
CA GLY A 180 22.01 3.41 2.42
C GLY A 180 21.96 4.24 3.70
N ALA A 181 23.13 4.51 4.26
CA ALA A 181 23.28 5.37 5.42
C ALA A 181 22.73 6.78 5.14
N GLY A 182 21.96 7.33 6.10
CA GLY A 182 21.35 8.65 5.97
C GLY A 182 20.08 8.67 5.12
N GLY A 183 19.51 7.50 4.81
CA GLY A 183 18.22 7.38 4.15
C GLY A 183 18.25 7.50 2.62
N MET A 184 19.41 7.69 2.01
CA MET A 184 19.52 7.74 0.54
C MET A 184 19.18 6.39 -0.08
N ILE A 185 18.54 6.41 -1.25
CA ILE A 185 18.09 5.21 -1.97
C ILE A 185 18.81 5.06 -3.31
N ASP A 186 19.22 3.82 -3.62
CA ASP A 186 19.83 3.47 -4.91
C ASP A 186 19.10 2.28 -5.52
N ILE A 187 18.85 2.30 -6.82
CA ILE A 187 18.27 1.16 -7.54
C ILE A 187 19.26 0.00 -7.54
N ALA A 188 18.86 -1.12 -6.95
CA ALA A 188 19.65 -2.35 -6.84
C ALA A 188 19.20 -3.45 -7.80
N GLY A 189 18.03 -3.30 -8.43
CA GLY A 189 17.46 -4.27 -9.35
C GLY A 189 16.03 -3.95 -9.74
N GLU A 190 15.43 -4.85 -10.51
CA GLU A 190 14.04 -4.71 -10.95
C GLU A 190 13.35 -6.05 -11.15
N ILE A 191 12.01 -6.01 -11.14
CA ILE A 191 11.13 -7.08 -11.63
C ILE A 191 10.40 -6.49 -12.84
N SER A 192 10.76 -6.97 -14.03
CA SER A 192 10.11 -6.52 -15.27
C SER A 192 8.83 -7.30 -15.51
N LEU A 193 7.75 -6.61 -15.86
CA LEU A 193 6.50 -7.18 -16.34
C LEU A 193 6.35 -6.93 -17.84
N SER A 194 5.43 -7.67 -18.47
CA SER A 194 5.09 -7.37 -19.87
C SER A 194 4.38 -6.02 -19.97
N ARG A 195 4.54 -5.35 -21.10
CA ARG A 195 3.94 -4.05 -21.35
C ARG A 195 2.41 -4.06 -21.17
N GLY A 196 1.88 -3.02 -20.53
CA GLY A 196 0.46 -2.83 -20.29
C GLY A 196 -0.09 -3.56 -19.07
N ASN A 197 0.75 -4.05 -18.18
CA ASN A 197 0.31 -4.62 -16.91
C ASN A 197 0.01 -3.54 -15.87
N GLY A 198 0.85 -2.52 -15.75
CA GLY A 198 0.68 -1.43 -14.80
C GLY A 198 0.73 -1.92 -13.35
N PRO A 199 1.90 -2.35 -12.83
CA PRO A 199 2.02 -2.74 -11.42
C PRO A 199 1.70 -1.56 -10.52
N ARG A 200 0.79 -1.76 -9.57
CA ARG A 200 0.28 -0.69 -8.71
C ARG A 200 0.65 -0.90 -7.24
N HIS A 201 0.17 -1.97 -6.64
CA HIS A 201 0.46 -2.38 -5.28
C HIS A 201 1.00 -3.80 -5.26
N LEU A 202 1.82 -4.09 -4.26
CA LEU A 202 2.40 -5.41 -4.07
C LEU A 202 2.44 -5.78 -2.58
N VAL A 203 2.61 -7.06 -2.33
CA VAL A 203 2.90 -7.61 -1.01
C VAL A 203 3.96 -8.70 -1.16
N ALA A 204 4.91 -8.77 -0.23
CA ALA A 204 5.89 -9.83 -0.12
C ALA A 204 5.54 -10.78 1.03
N ASP A 205 5.90 -12.06 0.90
CA ASP A 205 5.85 -12.99 2.02
C ASP A 205 6.90 -12.63 3.09
N HIS A 206 6.79 -13.19 4.28
CA HIS A 206 7.67 -12.85 5.42
C HIS A 206 9.14 -13.18 5.20
N GLU A 207 9.47 -14.09 4.27
CA GLU A 207 10.84 -14.44 3.90
C GLU A 207 11.36 -13.62 2.71
N SER A 208 10.51 -12.79 2.09
CA SER A 208 10.82 -12.06 0.85
C SER A 208 11.32 -12.98 -0.28
N GLU A 209 10.74 -14.17 -0.38
CA GLU A 209 11.01 -15.12 -1.46
C GLU A 209 9.97 -15.02 -2.58
N GLN A 210 8.77 -14.52 -2.26
CA GLN A 210 7.70 -14.27 -3.21
C GLN A 210 7.17 -12.85 -3.07
N ILE A 211 6.86 -12.23 -4.21
CA ILE A 211 6.19 -10.94 -4.29
C ILE A 211 4.95 -11.12 -5.16
N HIS A 212 3.79 -10.74 -4.62
CA HIS A 212 2.54 -10.74 -5.35
C HIS A 212 2.18 -9.30 -5.72
N ILE A 213 1.91 -9.05 -7.00
CA ILE A 213 1.77 -7.72 -7.58
C ILE A 213 0.39 -7.57 -8.18
N ALA A 214 -0.39 -6.61 -7.70
CA ALA A 214 -1.64 -6.21 -8.32
C ALA A 214 -1.35 -5.30 -9.52
N CYS A 215 -1.66 -5.79 -10.71
CA CYS A 215 -1.48 -5.08 -11.97
C CYS A 215 -2.78 -4.35 -12.34
N GLU A 216 -2.78 -3.02 -12.21
CA GLU A 216 -3.99 -2.20 -12.41
C GLU A 216 -4.52 -2.30 -13.83
N LEU A 217 -3.66 -2.12 -14.84
CA LEU A 217 -4.08 -1.99 -16.22
C LEU A 217 -4.55 -3.31 -16.84
N SER A 218 -3.96 -4.43 -16.41
CA SER A 218 -4.32 -5.75 -16.95
C SER A 218 -5.37 -6.51 -16.12
N GLY A 219 -5.67 -6.07 -14.90
CA GLY A 219 -6.56 -6.81 -13.98
C GLY A 219 -5.97 -8.13 -13.47
N MET A 220 -4.66 -8.30 -13.58
CA MET A 220 -3.96 -9.53 -13.23
C MET A 220 -3.20 -9.41 -11.90
N VAL A 221 -3.13 -10.50 -11.15
CA VAL A 221 -2.14 -10.66 -10.10
C VAL A 221 -0.93 -11.40 -10.68
N ALA A 222 0.23 -10.75 -10.64
CA ALA A 222 1.50 -11.38 -10.99
C ALA A 222 2.18 -11.90 -9.71
N THR A 223 2.76 -13.10 -9.77
CA THR A 223 3.61 -13.64 -8.70
C THR A 223 5.04 -13.73 -9.23
N ALA A 224 5.94 -13.00 -8.61
CA ALA A 224 7.37 -13.08 -8.84
C ALA A 224 8.02 -13.88 -7.72
N VAL A 225 9.02 -14.68 -8.05
CA VAL A 225 9.81 -15.45 -7.09
C VAL A 225 11.28 -15.09 -7.20
N ARG A 226 11.96 -15.12 -6.07
CA ARG A 226 13.40 -14.93 -6.01
C ARG A 226 14.11 -16.13 -6.64
N ALA A 227 14.98 -15.90 -7.61
CA ALA A 227 15.79 -16.95 -8.21
C ALA A 227 16.90 -17.35 -7.23
N HIS A 228 16.87 -18.58 -6.75
CA HIS A 228 18.01 -19.16 -6.05
C HIS A 228 19.10 -19.49 -7.06
N GLU A 229 20.27 -18.90 -6.93
CA GLU A 229 21.43 -19.35 -7.70
C GLU A 229 21.77 -20.77 -7.26
N THR A 230 21.52 -21.75 -8.13
CA THR A 230 22.18 -23.04 -8.06
C THR A 230 23.63 -22.81 -8.50
N SER A 231 24.47 -22.27 -7.62
CA SER A 231 25.90 -22.14 -7.89
C SER A 231 26.52 -23.52 -8.09
N PRO A 232 27.19 -23.79 -9.22
CA PRO A 232 28.15 -24.87 -9.27
C PRO A 232 29.24 -24.61 -8.20
N ARG A 233 29.54 -25.60 -7.39
CA ARG A 233 30.45 -25.54 -6.22
C ARG A 233 31.91 -25.18 -6.52
N SER A 234 32.23 -24.24 -7.41
CA SER A 234 33.61 -23.99 -7.81
C SER A 234 33.99 -22.54 -8.22
N VAL A 235 33.31 -21.52 -7.64
CA VAL A 235 33.79 -20.14 -7.83
C VAL A 235 34.23 -19.58 -6.48
N PRO A 236 35.49 -19.04 -6.38
CA PRO A 236 35.97 -18.44 -5.13
C PRO A 236 35.13 -17.23 -4.73
N ALA A 237 34.86 -17.08 -3.42
CA ALA A 237 34.03 -16.07 -2.78
C ALA A 237 34.59 -14.63 -2.84
N VAL A 238 35.07 -14.15 -3.97
CA VAL A 238 35.67 -12.81 -4.16
C VAL A 238 34.97 -11.95 -5.18
N MET A 239 33.85 -12.40 -5.77
CA MET A 239 33.05 -11.55 -6.64
C MET A 239 31.90 -10.91 -5.85
N PRO A 240 31.56 -9.60 -6.07
CA PRO A 240 30.33 -9.03 -5.54
C PRO A 240 29.18 -9.94 -5.95
N GLN A 241 28.34 -10.34 -5.01
CA GLN A 241 27.17 -11.18 -5.31
C GLN A 241 26.35 -10.49 -6.39
N ALA A 242 26.15 -11.19 -7.53
CA ALA A 242 25.27 -10.70 -8.57
C ALA A 242 23.89 -10.37 -7.96
N PRO A 243 23.23 -9.29 -8.41
CA PRO A 243 21.92 -8.92 -7.87
C PRO A 243 21.00 -10.12 -7.98
N ARG A 244 20.37 -10.50 -6.86
CA ARG A 244 19.44 -11.64 -6.82
C ARG A 244 18.32 -11.38 -7.81
N ARG A 245 18.19 -12.23 -8.81
CA ARG A 245 17.21 -12.05 -9.89
C ARG A 245 15.84 -12.50 -9.43
N TRP A 246 14.84 -11.73 -9.75
CA TRP A 246 13.45 -12.09 -9.63
C TRP A 246 12.90 -12.56 -10.97
N ALA A 247 11.94 -13.48 -10.94
CA ALA A 247 11.26 -13.95 -12.14
C ALA A 247 9.76 -14.06 -11.91
N VAL A 248 8.97 -13.46 -12.80
CA VAL A 248 7.51 -13.64 -12.80
C VAL A 248 7.20 -15.10 -13.16
N ARG A 249 6.55 -15.82 -12.25
CA ARG A 249 6.23 -17.26 -12.38
C ARG A 249 4.80 -17.49 -12.80
N SER A 250 3.89 -16.63 -12.42
CA SER A 250 2.48 -16.74 -12.80
C SER A 250 1.82 -15.40 -12.92
N MET A 251 0.80 -15.34 -13.72
CA MET A 251 -0.15 -14.24 -13.82
C MET A 251 -1.55 -14.83 -13.90
N MET A 252 -2.51 -14.25 -13.17
CA MET A 252 -3.89 -14.70 -13.19
C MET A 252 -4.87 -13.53 -12.96
N PRO A 253 -6.09 -13.60 -13.54
CA PRO A 253 -7.11 -12.58 -13.28
C PRO A 253 -7.54 -12.63 -11.81
N ALA A 254 -7.59 -11.46 -11.16
CA ALA A 254 -8.06 -11.37 -9.77
C ALA A 254 -9.57 -11.54 -9.66
N SER A 255 -10.33 -10.94 -10.59
CA SER A 255 -11.79 -11.04 -10.65
C SER A 255 -12.27 -12.12 -11.62
N GLY A 256 -13.45 -12.68 -11.36
CA GLY A 256 -14.19 -13.54 -12.28
C GLY A 256 -15.22 -12.81 -13.13
N SER A 257 -15.32 -11.52 -12.95
CA SER A 257 -16.25 -10.69 -13.73
C SER A 257 -15.83 -10.60 -15.19
N GLU A 258 -16.82 -10.45 -16.08
CA GLU A 258 -16.57 -10.09 -17.48
C GLU A 258 -16.20 -8.61 -17.66
N SER A 259 -16.50 -7.77 -16.66
CA SER A 259 -16.09 -6.37 -16.64
C SER A 259 -14.58 -6.26 -16.44
N ALA A 260 -13.96 -5.31 -17.14
CA ALA A 260 -12.54 -5.01 -16.96
C ALA A 260 -12.27 -4.63 -15.49
N ALA A 261 -11.33 -5.31 -14.86
CA ALA A 261 -10.91 -5.03 -13.49
C ALA A 261 -9.66 -4.15 -13.51
N ALA A 262 -9.69 -3.05 -12.74
CA ALA A 262 -8.51 -2.27 -12.43
C ALA A 262 -8.12 -2.55 -10.96
N LEU A 263 -7.07 -3.35 -10.76
CA LEU A 263 -6.67 -3.75 -9.40
C LEU A 263 -6.15 -2.54 -8.63
N SER A 264 -6.50 -2.46 -7.35
CA SER A 264 -6.09 -1.32 -6.51
C SER A 264 -5.15 -1.72 -5.39
N HIS A 265 -5.58 -2.56 -4.47
CA HIS A 265 -4.80 -2.97 -3.31
C HIS A 265 -4.75 -4.49 -3.17
N ILE A 266 -3.66 -4.98 -2.59
CA ILE A 266 -3.40 -6.40 -2.36
C ILE A 266 -2.72 -6.57 -1.00
N GLU A 267 -3.17 -7.55 -0.21
CA GLU A 267 -2.54 -7.95 1.05
C GLU A 267 -2.52 -9.47 1.16
N LEU A 268 -1.52 -10.01 1.87
CA LEU A 268 -1.55 -11.37 2.38
C LEU A 268 -2.46 -11.43 3.61
N VAL A 269 -3.15 -12.54 3.78
CA VAL A 269 -3.79 -12.84 5.06
C VAL A 269 -2.72 -13.22 6.09
N ALA A 270 -3.03 -13.10 7.39
CA ALA A 270 -2.03 -13.23 8.46
C ALA A 270 -1.25 -14.57 8.49
N ASP A 271 -1.85 -15.65 7.99
CA ASP A 271 -1.20 -16.96 7.86
C ASP A 271 -0.57 -17.21 6.47
N GLU A 272 -0.52 -16.17 5.65
CA GLU A 272 0.01 -16.19 4.27
C GLU A 272 -0.59 -17.26 3.35
N SER A 273 -1.72 -17.88 3.74
CA SER A 273 -2.39 -18.90 2.94
C SER A 273 -3.15 -18.35 1.74
N ALA A 274 -3.42 -17.06 1.72
CA ALA A 274 -4.22 -16.41 0.68
C ALA A 274 -3.88 -14.92 0.51
N LEU A 275 -4.30 -14.38 -0.65
CA LEU A 275 -4.27 -12.96 -0.97
C LEU A 275 -5.69 -12.39 -0.97
N LEU A 276 -5.84 -11.19 -0.46
CA LEU A 276 -6.98 -10.32 -0.68
C LEU A 276 -6.64 -9.31 -1.78
N VAL A 277 -7.55 -9.08 -2.72
CA VAL A 277 -7.35 -8.17 -3.85
C VAL A 277 -8.61 -7.36 -4.10
N ALA A 278 -8.48 -6.03 -4.13
CA ALA A 278 -9.58 -5.13 -4.44
C ALA A 278 -9.63 -4.84 -5.96
N ASN A 279 -10.83 -5.01 -6.55
CA ASN A 279 -11.07 -4.91 -7.99
C ASN A 279 -12.03 -3.74 -8.27
N ARG A 280 -11.52 -2.63 -8.81
CA ARG A 280 -12.33 -1.52 -9.32
C ARG A 280 -12.92 -1.90 -10.67
N GLY A 281 -14.09 -1.41 -10.99
CA GLY A 281 -14.86 -1.76 -12.18
C GLY A 281 -15.86 -2.87 -11.90
N PRO A 282 -15.43 -4.10 -11.55
CA PRO A 282 -16.32 -5.11 -10.95
C PRO A 282 -16.83 -4.75 -9.56
N ASP A 283 -16.13 -3.88 -8.85
CA ASP A 283 -16.42 -3.43 -7.48
C ASP A 283 -16.53 -4.60 -6.50
N THR A 284 -15.48 -5.41 -6.48
CA THR A 284 -15.41 -6.63 -5.67
C THR A 284 -14.12 -6.69 -4.84
N LEU A 285 -14.16 -7.51 -3.78
CA LEU A 285 -12.97 -8.01 -3.08
C LEU A 285 -12.85 -9.51 -3.36
N SER A 286 -11.71 -9.91 -3.92
CA SER A 286 -11.38 -11.31 -4.20
C SER A 286 -10.47 -11.89 -3.13
N LEU A 287 -10.65 -13.19 -2.83
CA LEU A 287 -9.75 -14.03 -2.03
C LEU A 287 -9.13 -15.08 -2.92
N LEU A 288 -7.80 -15.10 -3.00
CA LEU A 288 -7.03 -16.02 -3.82
C LEU A 288 -6.22 -16.93 -2.89
N SER A 289 -6.51 -18.24 -2.87
CA SER A 289 -5.71 -19.25 -2.12
C SER A 289 -4.32 -19.40 -2.75
N LEU A 290 -3.31 -19.57 -1.91
CA LEU A 290 -1.90 -19.80 -2.27
C LEU A 290 -1.48 -21.29 -2.10
N ASP A 291 -2.42 -22.19 -1.74
CA ASP A 291 -2.13 -23.62 -1.51
C ASP A 291 -1.70 -24.38 -2.77
N ALA A 292 -1.85 -23.78 -3.93
CA ALA A 292 -1.47 -24.35 -5.22
C ALA A 292 -0.23 -23.64 -5.81
N MET A 293 0.37 -24.24 -6.84
CA MET A 293 1.52 -23.64 -7.57
C MET A 293 1.23 -22.25 -8.18
N ARG A 294 -0.04 -21.88 -8.28
CA ARG A 294 -0.52 -20.57 -8.72
C ARG A 294 -1.65 -20.14 -7.81
N PRO A 295 -1.79 -18.86 -7.51
CA PRO A 295 -2.94 -18.36 -6.77
C PRO A 295 -4.24 -18.81 -7.44
N GLN A 296 -5.25 -19.18 -6.66
CA GLN A 296 -6.57 -19.60 -7.16
C GLN A 296 -7.67 -18.81 -6.48
N ARG A 297 -8.55 -18.14 -7.25
CA ARG A 297 -9.68 -17.43 -6.67
C ARG A 297 -10.67 -18.43 -6.05
N VAL A 298 -10.85 -18.32 -4.73
CA VAL A 298 -11.73 -19.19 -3.93
C VAL A 298 -13.00 -18.45 -3.48
N ALA A 299 -12.95 -17.12 -3.37
CA ALA A 299 -14.12 -16.30 -3.10
C ALA A 299 -13.99 -14.92 -3.78
N GLU A 300 -15.14 -14.34 -4.08
CA GLU A 300 -15.27 -12.97 -4.56
C GLU A 300 -16.60 -12.39 -4.05
N VAL A 301 -16.57 -11.19 -3.48
CA VAL A 301 -17.74 -10.54 -2.87
C VAL A 301 -17.85 -9.12 -3.38
N GLU A 302 -19.06 -8.71 -3.82
CA GLU A 302 -19.35 -7.32 -4.17
C GLU A 302 -19.13 -6.40 -2.98
N VAL A 303 -18.62 -5.20 -3.23
CA VAL A 303 -18.42 -4.12 -2.26
C VAL A 303 -18.96 -2.80 -2.83
N GLY A 304 -18.71 -1.67 -2.19
CA GLY A 304 -19.06 -0.37 -2.74
C GLY A 304 -18.22 -0.01 -3.96
N ALA A 305 -18.71 0.98 -4.73
CA ALA A 305 -18.08 1.41 -5.97
C ALA A 305 -16.65 1.91 -5.74
N HIS A 306 -15.76 1.54 -6.65
CA HIS A 306 -14.34 1.90 -6.68
C HIS A 306 -13.58 1.54 -5.39
N PRO A 307 -13.47 0.24 -5.03
CA PRO A 307 -12.71 -0.19 -3.85
C PRO A 307 -11.22 0.12 -4.05
N ARG A 308 -10.75 1.22 -3.42
CA ARG A 308 -9.39 1.75 -3.63
C ARG A 308 -8.36 1.12 -2.70
N HIS A 309 -8.76 0.84 -1.47
CA HIS A 309 -7.90 0.29 -0.41
C HIS A 309 -8.73 -0.60 0.51
N PHE A 310 -8.06 -1.43 1.29
CA PHE A 310 -8.67 -2.14 2.41
C PHE A 310 -7.61 -2.37 3.49
N THR A 311 -8.03 -2.72 4.68
CA THR A 311 -7.15 -3.14 5.77
C THR A 311 -7.77 -4.29 6.54
N GLN A 312 -6.94 -5.13 7.14
CA GLN A 312 -7.35 -6.27 7.93
C GLN A 312 -7.28 -5.94 9.43
N TRP A 313 -8.26 -6.40 10.20
CA TRP A 313 -8.27 -6.33 11.65
C TRP A 313 -8.92 -7.61 12.22
N GLY A 314 -8.09 -8.50 12.76
CA GLY A 314 -8.50 -9.83 13.15
C GLY A 314 -9.10 -10.62 11.98
N ASP A 315 -10.35 -11.09 12.13
CA ASP A 315 -11.09 -11.76 11.05
C ASP A 315 -11.88 -10.79 10.14
N LEU A 316 -11.79 -9.48 10.40
CA LEU A 316 -12.48 -8.44 9.63
C LEU A 316 -11.59 -7.85 8.55
N VAL A 317 -12.21 -7.52 7.41
CA VAL A 317 -11.63 -6.76 6.31
C VAL A 317 -12.49 -5.52 6.08
N LEU A 318 -11.90 -4.35 6.25
CA LEU A 318 -12.55 -3.06 6.04
C LEU A 318 -12.15 -2.55 4.66
N VAL A 319 -13.13 -2.35 3.77
CA VAL A 319 -12.90 -2.00 2.36
C VAL A 319 -13.31 -0.56 2.10
N ALA A 320 -12.36 0.29 1.71
CA ALA A 320 -12.57 1.68 1.32
C ALA A 320 -13.15 1.76 -0.09
N ALA A 321 -14.46 1.95 -0.21
CA ALA A 321 -15.17 2.15 -1.47
C ALA A 321 -15.25 3.64 -1.77
N GLN A 322 -14.29 4.16 -2.51
CA GLN A 322 -14.06 5.60 -2.73
C GLN A 322 -15.26 6.30 -3.35
N GLU A 323 -15.80 5.78 -4.45
CA GLU A 323 -16.96 6.34 -5.13
C GLU A 323 -18.28 5.89 -4.49
N GLY A 324 -18.23 4.81 -3.72
CA GLY A 324 -19.33 4.34 -2.90
C GLY A 324 -19.54 5.16 -1.61
N ASP A 325 -18.63 6.09 -1.28
CA ASP A 325 -18.68 6.95 -0.08
C ASP A 325 -18.85 6.18 1.22
N ARG A 326 -18.20 5.01 1.32
CA ARG A 326 -18.39 4.13 2.47
C ARG A 326 -17.23 3.17 2.68
N ILE A 327 -17.17 2.62 3.89
CA ILE A 327 -16.35 1.47 4.23
C ILE A 327 -17.27 0.27 4.35
N ASP A 328 -17.10 -0.74 3.48
CA ASP A 328 -17.75 -2.04 3.65
C ASP A 328 -16.95 -2.89 4.64
N VAL A 329 -17.64 -3.63 5.48
CA VAL A 329 -17.03 -4.54 6.44
C VAL A 329 -17.32 -5.98 6.04
N LEU A 330 -16.28 -6.74 5.81
CA LEU A 330 -16.36 -8.17 5.50
C LEU A 330 -15.71 -8.97 6.63
N ARG A 331 -16.09 -10.23 6.77
CA ARG A 331 -15.46 -11.22 7.64
C ARG A 331 -14.89 -12.34 6.81
N ARG A 332 -13.62 -12.65 7.04
CA ARG A 332 -12.95 -13.82 6.48
C ARG A 332 -12.99 -14.99 7.46
N ARG A 333 -13.39 -16.16 7.00
CA ARG A 333 -13.28 -17.43 7.73
C ARG A 333 -12.83 -18.52 6.77
N GLY A 334 -11.53 -18.86 6.85
CA GLY A 334 -10.91 -19.74 5.86
C GLY A 334 -11.02 -19.12 4.46
N GLU A 335 -11.58 -19.87 3.52
CA GLU A 335 -11.79 -19.43 2.12
C GLU A 335 -13.09 -18.68 1.88
N LYS A 336 -13.78 -18.22 2.92
CA LYS A 336 -15.06 -17.53 2.80
C LYS A 336 -14.97 -16.08 3.21
N LEU A 337 -15.60 -15.21 2.41
CA LEU A 337 -15.86 -13.81 2.71
C LEU A 337 -17.37 -13.59 2.89
N SER A 338 -17.76 -12.84 3.90
CA SER A 338 -19.18 -12.50 4.16
C SER A 338 -19.30 -11.09 4.69
N ARG A 339 -20.38 -10.38 4.35
CA ARG A 339 -20.65 -9.02 4.86
C ARG A 339 -20.96 -9.04 6.35
N VAL A 340 -20.53 -7.99 7.06
CA VAL A 340 -20.80 -7.77 8.49
C VAL A 340 -21.45 -6.41 8.68
N GLY A 341 -22.66 -6.41 9.24
CA GLY A 341 -23.36 -5.17 9.61
C GLY A 341 -23.73 -4.28 8.42
N LYS A 342 -23.84 -2.99 8.68
CA LYS A 342 -24.09 -1.95 7.68
C LYS A 342 -22.76 -1.28 7.31
N PRO A 343 -22.62 -0.79 6.07
CA PRO A 343 -21.46 0.02 5.69
C PRO A 343 -21.33 1.26 6.58
N ILE A 344 -20.08 1.69 6.82
CA ILE A 344 -19.75 2.89 7.56
C ILE A 344 -19.65 4.05 6.55
N PRO A 345 -20.44 5.14 6.69
CA PRO A 345 -20.33 6.29 5.79
C PRO A 345 -18.94 6.92 5.88
N ALA A 346 -18.25 7.06 4.73
CA ALA A 346 -16.92 7.63 4.61
C ALA A 346 -16.76 8.26 3.21
N PRO A 347 -17.11 9.55 3.04
CA PRO A 347 -17.10 10.18 1.73
C PRO A 347 -15.69 10.20 1.12
N SER A 348 -15.59 9.80 -0.16
CA SER A 348 -14.36 9.79 -0.96
C SER A 348 -13.16 9.11 -0.27
N VAL A 349 -13.43 8.08 0.53
CA VAL A 349 -12.39 7.35 1.28
C VAL A 349 -11.32 6.76 0.36
N ALA A 350 -10.05 7.06 0.66
CA ALA A 350 -8.90 6.65 -0.14
C ALA A 350 -8.05 5.57 0.53
N CYS A 351 -7.81 5.69 1.83
CA CYS A 351 -6.95 4.78 2.60
C CYS A 351 -7.50 4.54 4.01
N LEU A 352 -7.21 3.37 4.54
CA LEU A 352 -7.57 2.93 5.88
C LEU A 352 -6.31 2.38 6.57
N ALA A 353 -6.07 2.77 7.83
CA ALA A 353 -4.97 2.22 8.62
C ALA A 353 -5.43 1.95 10.06
N VAL A 354 -5.36 0.71 10.48
CA VAL A 354 -5.61 0.33 11.87
C VAL A 354 -4.38 0.66 12.70
N ARG A 355 -4.57 1.32 13.85
CA ARG A 355 -3.49 1.63 14.79
C ARG A 355 -2.84 0.35 15.28
N PRO A 356 -1.50 0.22 15.25
CA PRO A 356 -0.82 -0.92 15.85
C PRO A 356 -1.12 -1.01 17.35
N VAL A 357 -1.19 -2.22 17.85
CA VAL A 357 -1.31 -2.50 19.29
C VAL A 357 0.10 -2.54 19.84
N ALA A 358 0.42 -1.67 20.80
CA ALA A 358 1.71 -1.62 21.47
C ALA A 358 2.02 -2.89 22.28
#